data_b67a7c5f4254dab26908cd1e4bfa09c2
#
_entry.id   b67a7c5f4254dab26908cd1e4bfa09c2
#
_cell.length_a   1.000
_cell.length_b   1.000
_cell.length_c   1.000
_cell.angle_alpha   90.00
_cell.angle_beta   90.00
_cell.angle_gamma   90.00
#
_symmetry.space_group_name_H-M   'P 1'
#
loop_
_entity.id
_entity.type
_entity.pdbx_description
1 polymer ?
#
loop_
_entity_poly.entity_id
_entity_poly.type
_entity_poly.pdbx_seq_one_letter_code
_entity_poly.pdbx_strand_id
1 'polypeptide(L)'
;MTSIGIVAPQSMFFAKPLPLQSGAEITDYTLVYETYGTLNADRSNAVLVCHALNASHHVAGTYSEDAGTTGWWDNMVGPGKPLDTNKYFVIGVNNLGSCFGSTGPMHINPATGKQYGAHFPVVTVEDWVQSQARLADELGIKQFAAVMGGSLGGMQALAWSILFPERLRHCVVIASTPKLTAQNIAFDDVARQAILTDPDYHGGDFYAHGVVPKNGLRVARMLGHITYLSDDDMAAKFGRDLRSGSYQFGFGIDFELSLIHISEPTRLGMI
;
A
#
# COMPACT_ATOMS: atom_id res chain seq x y z
N MET A 1 6.14 19.29 -17.01
CA MET A 1 4.98 18.94 -16.17
C MET A 1 5.25 19.54 -14.81
N THR A 2 4.31 20.29 -14.27
CA THR A 2 4.47 20.97 -12.99
C THR A 2 4.27 19.98 -11.84
N SER A 3 5.18 20.03 -10.84
CA SER A 3 5.05 19.24 -9.60
C SER A 3 3.90 19.77 -8.75
N ILE A 4 3.31 18.91 -7.95
CA ILE A 4 2.36 19.31 -6.88
C ILE A 4 3.12 20.10 -5.79
N GLY A 5 4.42 19.91 -5.66
CA GLY A 5 5.25 20.48 -4.61
C GLY A 5 5.25 19.64 -3.32
N ILE A 6 5.55 20.31 -2.20
CA ILE A 6 5.59 19.68 -0.87
C ILE A 6 4.16 19.47 -0.39
N VAL A 7 3.88 18.26 0.07
CA VAL A 7 2.59 17.83 0.63
C VAL A 7 2.79 17.35 2.07
N ALA A 8 1.69 17.26 2.82
CA ALA A 8 1.71 16.75 4.18
C ALA A 8 0.55 15.77 4.38
N PRO A 9 0.77 14.66 5.08
CA PRO A 9 -0.30 13.74 5.43
C PRO A 9 -1.28 14.39 6.40
N GLN A 10 -2.53 14.01 6.26
CA GLN A 10 -3.63 14.36 7.16
C GLN A 10 -4.09 13.10 7.89
N SER A 11 -4.77 13.27 9.00
CA SER A 11 -5.33 12.16 9.76
C SER A 11 -6.77 12.43 10.16
N MET A 12 -7.60 11.38 10.14
CA MET A 12 -8.98 11.41 10.60
C MET A 12 -9.17 10.32 11.66
N PHE A 13 -9.60 10.73 12.84
CA PHE A 13 -9.92 9.82 13.94
C PHE A 13 -11.39 9.43 13.92
N PHE A 14 -11.66 8.15 14.17
CA PHE A 14 -12.99 7.57 14.23
C PHE A 14 -13.22 6.88 15.57
N ALA A 15 -14.05 7.45 16.42
CA ALA A 15 -14.48 6.84 17.68
C ALA A 15 -15.55 5.75 17.48
N LYS A 16 -16.32 5.83 16.38
CA LYS A 16 -17.35 4.83 16.08
C LYS A 16 -16.72 3.51 15.66
N PRO A 17 -17.02 2.38 16.32
CA PRO A 17 -16.50 1.07 15.96
C PRO A 17 -16.72 0.72 14.49
N LEU A 18 -15.70 0.14 13.85
CA LEU A 18 -15.78 -0.46 12.53
C LEU A 18 -15.93 -1.97 12.68
N PRO A 19 -17.13 -2.54 12.43
CA PRO A 19 -17.29 -3.99 12.37
C PRO A 19 -16.56 -4.54 11.15
N LEU A 20 -15.86 -5.66 11.34
CA LEU A 20 -15.03 -6.30 10.33
C LEU A 20 -15.70 -7.58 9.82
N GLN A 21 -15.34 -7.98 8.60
CA GLN A 21 -15.80 -9.24 8.00
C GLN A 21 -15.40 -10.47 8.83
N SER A 22 -14.30 -10.38 9.57
CA SER A 22 -13.84 -11.42 10.49
C SER A 22 -14.74 -11.64 11.72
N GLY A 23 -15.73 -10.77 11.94
CA GLY A 23 -16.58 -10.76 13.14
C GLY A 23 -15.96 -9.98 14.31
N ALA A 24 -14.73 -9.52 14.19
CA ALA A 24 -14.12 -8.57 15.14
C ALA A 24 -14.57 -7.14 14.87
N GLU A 25 -14.11 -6.19 15.69
CA GLU A 25 -14.26 -4.75 15.43
C GLU A 25 -12.98 -4.00 15.76
N ILE A 26 -12.79 -2.87 15.12
CA ILE A 26 -11.74 -1.91 15.47
C ILE A 26 -12.43 -0.65 16.03
N THR A 27 -12.08 -0.30 17.26
CA THR A 27 -12.52 0.93 17.92
C THR A 27 -11.40 1.95 17.95
N ASP A 28 -11.75 3.24 18.03
CA ASP A 28 -10.78 4.33 18.21
C ASP A 28 -9.62 4.24 17.21
N TYR A 29 -9.95 4.21 15.92
CA TYR A 29 -8.96 4.09 14.87
C TYR A 29 -8.76 5.40 14.09
N THR A 30 -7.57 5.53 13.52
CA THR A 30 -7.17 6.67 12.69
C THR A 30 -6.89 6.19 11.26
N LEU A 31 -7.38 6.94 10.28
CA LEU A 31 -6.93 6.83 8.88
C LEU A 31 -6.01 8.00 8.55
N VAL A 32 -4.88 7.69 7.94
CA VAL A 32 -3.97 8.69 7.35
C VAL A 32 -4.27 8.78 5.86
N TYR A 33 -4.32 10.00 5.34
CA TYR A 33 -4.63 10.26 3.94
C TYR A 33 -3.95 11.53 3.46
N GLU A 34 -3.88 11.71 2.15
CA GLU A 34 -3.46 12.94 1.50
C GLU A 34 -4.47 13.37 0.45
N THR A 35 -4.48 14.66 0.16
CA THR A 35 -5.37 15.25 -0.84
C THR A 35 -4.59 16.13 -1.79
N TYR A 36 -4.99 16.14 -3.06
CA TYR A 36 -4.32 16.89 -4.11
C TYR A 36 -5.36 17.59 -4.99
N GLY A 37 -5.12 18.87 -5.31
CA GLY A 37 -6.07 19.71 -6.02
C GLY A 37 -7.12 20.32 -5.10
N THR A 38 -8.21 20.82 -5.67
CA THR A 38 -9.28 21.54 -4.95
C THR A 38 -10.62 20.86 -5.15
N LEU A 39 -11.30 20.54 -4.04
CA LEU A 39 -12.65 20.02 -4.06
C LEU A 39 -13.62 21.16 -4.49
N ASN A 40 -14.40 20.92 -5.56
CA ASN A 40 -15.36 21.89 -6.04
C ASN A 40 -16.59 22.02 -5.10
N ALA A 41 -17.39 23.06 -5.32
CA ALA A 41 -18.50 23.40 -4.41
C ALA A 41 -19.56 22.30 -4.29
N ASP A 42 -19.85 21.59 -5.37
CA ASP A 42 -20.79 20.47 -5.41
C ASP A 42 -20.16 19.11 -5.11
N ARG A 43 -18.83 19.09 -4.81
CA ARG A 43 -18.05 17.91 -4.45
C ARG A 43 -18.09 16.79 -5.48
N SER A 44 -18.30 17.12 -6.75
CA SER A 44 -18.49 16.17 -7.83
C SER A 44 -17.18 15.72 -8.50
N ASN A 45 -16.05 16.37 -8.20
CA ASN A 45 -14.75 16.14 -8.82
C ASN A 45 -13.77 15.29 -7.98
N ALA A 46 -14.25 14.65 -6.91
CA ALA A 46 -13.41 13.83 -6.06
C ALA A 46 -13.04 12.50 -6.73
N VAL A 47 -11.76 12.13 -6.68
CA VAL A 47 -11.24 10.84 -7.17
C VAL A 47 -10.50 10.15 -6.03
N LEU A 48 -10.88 8.91 -5.72
CA LEU A 48 -10.19 8.08 -4.74
C LEU A 48 -9.15 7.21 -5.45
N VAL A 49 -7.90 7.30 -5.00
CA VAL A 49 -6.79 6.43 -5.45
C VAL A 49 -6.48 5.41 -4.36
N CYS A 50 -6.76 4.15 -4.64
CA CYS A 50 -6.50 3.01 -3.77
C CYS A 50 -5.10 2.47 -4.04
N HIS A 51 -4.25 2.40 -3.02
CA HIS A 51 -2.86 1.96 -3.18
C HIS A 51 -2.70 0.44 -3.26
N ALA A 52 -1.62 0.00 -3.92
CA ALA A 52 -1.20 -1.39 -3.97
C ALA A 52 -0.54 -1.83 -2.64
N LEU A 53 -0.22 -3.12 -2.50
CA LEU A 53 0.32 -3.72 -1.27
C LEU A 53 1.53 -2.95 -0.70
N ASN A 54 2.47 -2.57 -1.55
CA ASN A 54 3.73 -1.92 -1.16
C ASN A 54 3.69 -0.39 -1.28
N ALA A 55 2.52 0.21 -1.44
CA ALA A 55 2.34 1.65 -1.55
C ALA A 55 1.58 2.21 -0.34
N SER A 56 1.29 3.49 -0.35
CA SER A 56 0.64 4.20 0.75
C SER A 56 -0.30 5.29 0.25
N HIS A 57 -0.80 6.09 1.16
CA HIS A 57 -1.55 7.32 0.86
C HIS A 57 -0.74 8.36 0.10
N HIS A 58 0.61 8.30 0.13
CA HIS A 58 1.49 9.24 -0.56
C HIS A 58 1.53 8.97 -2.06
N VAL A 59 0.50 9.47 -2.76
CA VAL A 59 0.30 9.19 -4.19
C VAL A 59 1.19 10.11 -5.05
N ALA A 60 1.31 11.39 -4.70
CA ALA A 60 2.04 12.37 -5.51
C ALA A 60 2.63 13.50 -4.65
N GLY A 61 3.49 14.34 -5.25
CA GLY A 61 4.21 15.38 -4.52
C GLY A 61 5.41 14.83 -3.76
N THR A 62 5.98 15.62 -2.86
CA THR A 62 7.13 15.25 -2.03
C THR A 62 6.91 15.68 -0.58
N TYR A 63 7.60 15.05 0.38
CA TYR A 63 7.59 15.51 1.79
C TYR A 63 8.70 16.52 2.08
N SER A 64 9.69 16.61 1.22
CA SER A 64 10.83 17.52 1.32
C SER A 64 11.40 17.82 -0.07
N GLU A 65 12.42 18.65 -0.15
CA GLU A 65 13.16 18.89 -1.39
C GLU A 65 13.97 17.66 -1.84
N ASP A 66 14.10 16.63 -1.01
CA ASP A 66 14.77 15.39 -1.35
C ASP A 66 13.91 14.54 -2.30
N ALA A 67 14.47 14.18 -3.46
CA ALA A 67 13.82 13.35 -4.48
C ALA A 67 13.39 11.95 -3.95
N GLY A 68 14.02 11.45 -2.88
CA GLY A 68 13.66 10.18 -2.24
C GLY A 68 12.29 10.15 -1.55
N THR A 69 11.63 11.31 -1.45
CA THR A 69 10.31 11.45 -0.81
C THR A 69 9.16 11.61 -1.79
N THR A 70 9.37 11.37 -3.08
CA THR A 70 8.33 11.53 -4.12
C THR A 70 7.26 10.45 -4.02
N GLY A 71 6.00 10.85 -4.18
CA GLY A 71 4.84 9.97 -4.20
C GLY A 71 4.94 8.90 -5.29
N TRP A 72 4.40 7.71 -5.00
CA TRP A 72 4.58 6.50 -5.84
C TRP A 72 3.94 6.63 -7.24
N TRP A 73 2.99 7.55 -7.43
CA TRP A 73 2.32 7.79 -8.71
C TRP A 73 2.42 9.24 -9.18
N ASP A 74 3.47 9.94 -8.76
CA ASP A 74 3.66 11.35 -9.09
C ASP A 74 3.68 11.62 -10.60
N ASN A 75 4.13 10.68 -11.41
CA ASN A 75 4.10 10.78 -12.87
C ASN A 75 2.67 10.82 -13.45
N MET A 76 1.66 10.32 -12.73
CA MET A 76 0.27 10.25 -13.17
C MET A 76 -0.60 11.34 -12.56
N VAL A 77 -0.29 11.81 -11.33
CA VAL A 77 -1.13 12.73 -10.57
C VAL A 77 -0.44 14.08 -10.43
N GLY A 78 -1.11 15.14 -10.85
CA GLY A 78 -0.59 16.50 -10.73
C GLY A 78 -1.17 17.46 -11.76
N PRO A 79 -0.80 18.75 -11.70
CA PRO A 79 -1.26 19.75 -12.64
C PRO A 79 -0.87 19.40 -14.09
N GLY A 80 -1.87 19.23 -14.96
CA GLY A 80 -1.66 18.87 -16.37
C GLY A 80 -1.16 17.44 -16.61
N LYS A 81 -1.14 16.57 -15.58
CA LYS A 81 -0.85 15.14 -15.69
C LYS A 81 -2.13 14.37 -16.04
N PRO A 82 -2.05 13.06 -16.37
CA PRO A 82 -3.24 12.27 -16.73
C PRO A 82 -4.39 12.37 -15.73
N LEU A 83 -4.11 12.34 -14.42
CA LEU A 83 -5.04 12.71 -13.37
C LEU A 83 -4.75 14.15 -12.93
N ASP A 84 -5.36 15.08 -13.69
CA ASP A 84 -5.10 16.51 -13.60
C ASP A 84 -5.71 17.13 -12.34
N THR A 85 -4.87 17.52 -11.40
CA THR A 85 -5.28 18.14 -10.14
C THR A 85 -5.81 19.58 -10.28
N ASN A 86 -5.72 20.20 -11.47
CA ASN A 86 -6.47 21.42 -11.77
C ASN A 86 -7.99 21.17 -11.94
N LYS A 87 -8.38 19.90 -12.23
CA LYS A 87 -9.76 19.50 -12.48
C LYS A 87 -10.30 18.62 -11.37
N TYR A 88 -9.48 17.74 -10.84
CA TYR A 88 -9.89 16.72 -9.88
C TYR A 88 -9.30 16.99 -8.49
N PHE A 89 -10.09 16.64 -7.50
CA PHE A 89 -9.65 16.54 -6.12
C PHE A 89 -9.32 15.08 -5.83
N VAL A 90 -8.03 14.76 -5.79
CA VAL A 90 -7.54 13.38 -5.64
C VAL A 90 -7.28 13.09 -4.16
N ILE A 91 -7.68 11.92 -3.71
CA ILE A 91 -7.50 11.44 -2.34
C ILE A 91 -6.74 10.13 -2.38
N GLY A 92 -5.63 10.04 -1.65
CA GLY A 92 -4.93 8.80 -1.32
C GLY A 92 -5.16 8.45 0.14
N VAL A 93 -5.59 7.22 0.44
CA VAL A 93 -5.86 6.77 1.82
C VAL A 93 -4.95 5.61 2.15
N ASN A 94 -4.33 5.65 3.33
CA ASN A 94 -3.55 4.52 3.85
C ASN A 94 -4.48 3.51 4.51
N ASN A 95 -4.43 2.26 4.07
CA ASN A 95 -5.31 1.20 4.55
C ASN A 95 -5.07 0.87 6.03
N LEU A 96 -6.14 0.46 6.74
CA LEU A 96 -6.03 -0.13 8.08
C LEU A 96 -5.14 -1.37 8.06
N GLY A 97 -4.34 -1.54 9.09
CA GLY A 97 -3.37 -2.63 9.17
C GLY A 97 -2.06 -2.36 8.42
N SER A 98 -1.99 -1.28 7.64
CA SER A 98 -0.77 -0.82 6.98
C SER A 98 0.15 -0.08 7.96
N CYS A 99 1.38 0.15 7.52
CA CYS A 99 2.48 0.68 8.32
C CYS A 99 2.78 2.17 8.12
N PHE A 100 1.93 2.88 7.36
CA PHE A 100 2.14 4.29 7.02
C PHE A 100 1.21 5.24 7.80
N GLY A 101 0.89 4.87 9.05
CA GLY A 101 0.25 5.77 10.02
C GLY A 101 -1.22 5.52 10.27
N SER A 102 -1.99 4.88 9.38
CA SER A 102 -3.32 4.37 9.74
C SER A 102 -3.19 3.28 10.80
N THR A 103 -4.21 3.16 11.66
CA THR A 103 -4.19 2.17 12.75
C THR A 103 -3.86 0.78 12.23
N GLY A 104 -2.86 0.16 12.82
CA GLY A 104 -2.32 -1.13 12.43
C GLY A 104 -1.57 -1.81 13.57
N PRO A 105 -0.89 -2.95 13.33
CA PRO A 105 -0.22 -3.76 14.35
C PRO A 105 0.75 -3.00 15.24
N MET A 106 1.38 -1.94 14.75
CA MET A 106 2.34 -1.12 15.51
C MET A 106 1.68 -0.15 16.52
N HIS A 107 0.38 0.07 16.43
CA HIS A 107 -0.34 0.99 17.30
C HIS A 107 -0.74 0.34 18.63
N ILE A 108 -1.02 1.19 19.61
CA ILE A 108 -1.49 0.74 20.92
C ILE A 108 -2.97 0.33 20.81
N ASN A 109 -3.26 -0.87 21.28
CA ASN A 109 -4.63 -1.33 21.46
C ASN A 109 -5.23 -0.61 22.68
N PRO A 110 -6.28 0.20 22.52
CA PRO A 110 -6.87 0.95 23.64
C PRO A 110 -7.46 0.03 24.73
N ALA A 111 -7.87 -1.18 24.39
CA ALA A 111 -8.42 -2.14 25.36
C ALA A 111 -7.34 -2.75 26.28
N THR A 112 -6.10 -2.86 25.82
CA THR A 112 -5.03 -3.54 26.56
C THR A 112 -3.88 -2.60 27.00
N GLY A 113 -3.79 -1.42 26.40
CA GLY A 113 -2.66 -0.48 26.60
C GLY A 113 -1.33 -0.98 26.02
N LYS A 114 -1.32 -2.05 25.23
CA LYS A 114 -0.13 -2.63 24.57
C LYS A 114 -0.25 -2.49 23.07
N GLN A 115 0.85 -2.61 22.34
CA GLN A 115 0.79 -2.71 20.87
C GLN A 115 -0.07 -3.90 20.46
N TYR A 116 -0.77 -3.73 19.34
CA TYR A 116 -1.58 -4.82 18.78
C TYR A 116 -0.72 -6.03 18.41
N GLY A 117 0.42 -5.81 17.75
CA GLY A 117 1.27 -6.88 17.26
C GLY A 117 0.49 -7.92 16.48
N ALA A 118 0.71 -9.20 16.81
CA ALA A 118 0.00 -10.34 16.24
C ALA A 118 -1.52 -10.39 16.57
N HIS A 119 -1.98 -9.58 17.52
CA HIS A 119 -3.40 -9.51 17.92
C HIS A 119 -4.20 -8.45 17.15
N PHE A 120 -3.58 -7.78 16.17
CA PHE A 120 -4.32 -6.91 15.28
C PHE A 120 -5.36 -7.72 14.52
N PRO A 121 -6.64 -7.30 14.50
CA PRO A 121 -7.69 -8.10 13.88
C PRO A 121 -7.45 -8.23 12.36
N VAL A 122 -7.88 -9.35 11.80
CA VAL A 122 -7.83 -9.56 10.36
C VAL A 122 -8.76 -8.57 9.67
N VAL A 123 -8.21 -7.77 8.77
CA VAL A 123 -8.94 -6.83 7.92
C VAL A 123 -8.95 -7.32 6.48
N THR A 124 -10.09 -7.18 5.81
CA THR A 124 -10.29 -7.56 4.41
C THR A 124 -10.31 -6.33 3.49
N VAL A 125 -10.36 -6.58 2.19
CA VAL A 125 -10.52 -5.50 1.19
C VAL A 125 -11.83 -4.75 1.41
N GLU A 126 -12.90 -5.45 1.78
CA GLU A 126 -14.20 -4.87 2.08
C GLU A 126 -14.16 -3.97 3.32
N ASP A 127 -13.39 -4.36 4.34
CA ASP A 127 -13.21 -3.55 5.56
C ASP A 127 -12.47 -2.25 5.24
N TRP A 128 -11.45 -2.29 4.36
CA TRP A 128 -10.78 -1.09 3.88
C TRP A 128 -11.77 -0.16 3.16
N VAL A 129 -12.58 -0.71 2.26
CA VAL A 129 -13.61 0.06 1.53
C VAL A 129 -14.63 0.67 2.50
N GLN A 130 -15.06 -0.04 3.52
CA GLN A 130 -15.93 0.50 4.57
C GLN A 130 -15.28 1.66 5.32
N SER A 131 -14.01 1.53 5.68
CA SER A 131 -13.27 2.61 6.36
C SER A 131 -13.08 3.83 5.47
N GLN A 132 -12.78 3.62 4.19
CA GLN A 132 -12.66 4.67 3.18
C GLN A 132 -14.01 5.38 2.93
N ALA A 133 -15.12 4.64 2.97
CA ALA A 133 -16.46 5.20 2.84
C ALA A 133 -16.79 6.15 4.01
N ARG A 134 -16.40 5.77 5.23
CA ARG A 134 -16.53 6.67 6.39
C ARG A 134 -15.68 7.93 6.25
N LEU A 135 -14.45 7.82 5.75
CA LEU A 135 -13.63 9.00 5.46
C LEU A 135 -14.28 9.90 4.41
N ALA A 136 -14.87 9.33 3.36
CA ALA A 136 -15.59 10.09 2.35
C ALA A 136 -16.79 10.82 2.96
N ASP A 137 -17.50 10.21 3.91
CA ASP A 137 -18.63 10.85 4.63
C ASP A 137 -18.15 12.07 5.45
N GLU A 138 -17.05 11.93 6.20
CA GLU A 138 -16.45 13.04 6.95
C GLU A 138 -15.96 14.19 6.05
N LEU A 139 -15.43 13.86 4.87
CA LEU A 139 -15.07 14.84 3.85
C LEU A 139 -16.29 15.41 3.10
N GLY A 140 -17.49 14.89 3.38
CA GLY A 140 -18.76 15.28 2.76
C GLY A 140 -18.87 14.88 1.29
N ILE A 141 -18.13 13.85 0.86
CA ILE A 141 -18.13 13.33 -0.51
C ILE A 141 -19.18 12.22 -0.62
N LYS A 142 -20.31 12.53 -1.24
CA LYS A 142 -21.39 11.55 -1.42
C LYS A 142 -21.12 10.60 -2.57
N GLN A 143 -20.50 11.08 -3.65
CA GLN A 143 -20.18 10.30 -4.83
C GLN A 143 -18.84 10.72 -5.43
N PHE A 144 -17.96 9.76 -5.66
CA PHE A 144 -16.71 9.99 -6.37
C PHE A 144 -16.92 10.09 -7.88
N ALA A 145 -16.17 10.97 -8.55
CA ALA A 145 -16.05 10.96 -10.00
C ALA A 145 -15.43 9.64 -10.49
N ALA A 146 -14.43 9.15 -9.75
CA ALA A 146 -13.85 7.83 -9.98
C ALA A 146 -13.28 7.24 -8.69
N VAL A 147 -13.30 5.91 -8.58
CA VAL A 147 -12.48 5.15 -7.65
C VAL A 147 -11.54 4.30 -8.50
N MET A 148 -10.24 4.40 -8.24
CA MET A 148 -9.24 3.76 -9.10
C MET A 148 -8.09 3.17 -8.30
N GLY A 149 -7.48 2.13 -8.84
CA GLY A 149 -6.31 1.52 -8.22
C GLY A 149 -5.67 0.43 -9.05
N GLY A 150 -4.41 0.15 -8.74
CA GLY A 150 -3.63 -0.92 -9.36
C GLY A 150 -3.44 -2.10 -8.41
N SER A 151 -3.38 -3.33 -8.94
CA SER A 151 -3.15 -4.54 -8.14
C SER A 151 -4.16 -4.66 -6.99
N LEU A 152 -3.70 -4.73 -5.72
CA LEU A 152 -4.56 -4.71 -4.53
C LEU A 152 -5.45 -3.47 -4.46
N GLY A 153 -5.00 -2.33 -4.97
CA GLY A 153 -5.82 -1.12 -5.11
C GLY A 153 -6.96 -1.30 -6.11
N GLY A 154 -6.75 -2.10 -7.15
CA GLY A 154 -7.81 -2.46 -8.12
C GLY A 154 -8.87 -3.38 -7.50
N MET A 155 -8.48 -4.28 -6.58
CA MET A 155 -9.44 -5.09 -5.81
C MET A 155 -10.30 -4.19 -4.90
N GLN A 156 -9.72 -3.15 -4.29
CA GLN A 156 -10.47 -2.15 -3.53
C GLN A 156 -11.46 -1.38 -4.41
N ALA A 157 -11.04 -0.95 -5.61
CA ALA A 157 -11.93 -0.27 -6.56
C ALA A 157 -13.10 -1.16 -6.99
N LEU A 158 -12.85 -2.46 -7.24
CA LEU A 158 -13.91 -3.44 -7.52
C LEU A 158 -14.86 -3.59 -6.32
N ALA A 159 -14.32 -3.73 -5.11
CA ALA A 159 -15.14 -3.84 -3.90
C ALA A 159 -16.00 -2.58 -3.68
N TRP A 160 -15.47 -1.38 -3.97
CA TRP A 160 -16.25 -0.15 -3.99
C TRP A 160 -17.45 -0.23 -4.94
N SER A 161 -17.25 -0.73 -6.15
CA SER A 161 -18.33 -0.83 -7.14
C SER A 161 -19.41 -1.85 -6.78
N ILE A 162 -19.09 -2.80 -5.91
CA ILE A 162 -20.01 -3.83 -5.40
C ILE A 162 -20.75 -3.33 -4.15
N LEU A 163 -20.01 -2.76 -3.19
CA LEU A 163 -20.57 -2.35 -1.90
C LEU A 163 -21.31 -1.01 -1.96
N PHE A 164 -20.86 -0.11 -2.83
CA PHE A 164 -21.38 1.25 -2.91
C PHE A 164 -21.53 1.72 -4.38
N PRO A 165 -22.28 0.99 -5.23
CA PRO A 165 -22.36 1.28 -6.68
C PRO A 165 -22.86 2.69 -6.98
N GLU A 166 -23.70 3.26 -6.14
CA GLU A 166 -24.22 4.63 -6.29
C GLU A 166 -23.23 5.71 -5.85
N ARG A 167 -22.16 5.33 -5.15
CA ARG A 167 -21.15 6.27 -4.60
C ARG A 167 -19.96 6.53 -5.52
N LEU A 168 -19.94 5.98 -6.73
CA LEU A 168 -18.92 6.25 -7.73
C LEU A 168 -19.53 6.30 -9.13
N ARG A 169 -19.00 7.17 -10.00
CA ARG A 169 -19.41 7.24 -11.42
C ARG A 169 -18.57 6.29 -12.27
N HIS A 170 -17.29 6.15 -11.97
CA HIS A 170 -16.34 5.32 -12.70
C HIS A 170 -15.54 4.45 -11.75
N CYS A 171 -15.36 3.18 -12.11
CA CYS A 171 -14.46 2.25 -11.48
C CYS A 171 -13.31 1.96 -12.43
N VAL A 172 -12.08 2.28 -12.06
CA VAL A 172 -10.88 2.08 -12.90
C VAL A 172 -9.96 1.06 -12.24
N VAL A 173 -9.91 -0.13 -12.84
CA VAL A 173 -9.15 -1.28 -12.33
C VAL A 173 -7.95 -1.52 -13.23
N ILE A 174 -6.75 -1.45 -12.66
CA ILE A 174 -5.49 -1.52 -13.40
C ILE A 174 -4.70 -2.75 -12.93
N ALA A 175 -4.33 -3.65 -13.85
CA ALA A 175 -3.50 -4.83 -13.58
C ALA A 175 -3.95 -5.58 -12.30
N SER A 176 -5.24 -5.88 -12.19
CA SER A 176 -5.86 -6.50 -11.03
C SER A 176 -6.88 -7.57 -11.43
N THR A 177 -7.37 -8.32 -10.45
CA THR A 177 -8.29 -9.43 -10.66
C THR A 177 -9.31 -9.50 -9.50
N PRO A 178 -10.56 -9.93 -9.75
CA PRO A 178 -11.52 -10.17 -8.69
C PRO A 178 -11.23 -11.47 -7.93
N LYS A 179 -10.38 -12.35 -8.47
CA LYS A 179 -10.05 -13.65 -7.87
C LYS A 179 -8.61 -14.01 -8.17
N LEU A 180 -7.84 -14.29 -7.12
CA LEU A 180 -6.48 -14.77 -7.27
C LEU A 180 -6.44 -16.16 -7.93
N THR A 181 -5.45 -16.39 -8.78
CA THR A 181 -5.16 -17.72 -9.32
C THR A 181 -4.49 -18.59 -8.24
N ALA A 182 -4.54 -19.91 -8.41
CA ALA A 182 -3.81 -20.83 -7.53
C ALA A 182 -2.30 -20.52 -7.48
N GLN A 183 -1.71 -20.09 -8.59
CA GLN A 183 -0.31 -19.69 -8.67
C GLN A 183 -0.03 -18.42 -7.83
N ASN A 184 -0.89 -17.40 -7.90
CA ASN A 184 -0.73 -16.20 -7.06
C ASN A 184 -0.82 -16.55 -5.57
N ILE A 185 -1.80 -17.39 -5.19
CA ILE A 185 -1.96 -17.87 -3.80
C ILE A 185 -0.69 -18.60 -3.34
N ALA A 186 -0.10 -19.43 -4.20
CA ALA A 186 1.13 -20.16 -3.87
C ALA A 186 2.33 -19.21 -3.69
N PHE A 187 2.49 -18.19 -4.54
CA PHE A 187 3.54 -17.19 -4.36
C PHE A 187 3.36 -16.40 -3.06
N ASP A 188 2.14 -15.98 -2.76
CA ASP A 188 1.84 -15.28 -1.52
C ASP A 188 2.11 -16.16 -0.30
N ASP A 189 1.84 -17.48 -0.39
CA ASP A 189 2.14 -18.41 0.70
C ASP A 189 3.64 -18.57 0.92
N VAL A 190 4.43 -18.72 -0.15
CA VAL A 190 5.91 -18.75 -0.05
C VAL A 190 6.43 -17.49 0.64
N ALA A 191 5.93 -16.32 0.26
CA ALA A 191 6.31 -15.05 0.89
C ALA A 191 5.95 -15.02 2.38
N ARG A 192 4.74 -15.45 2.74
CA ARG A 192 4.31 -15.56 4.16
C ARG A 192 5.17 -16.53 4.93
N GLN A 193 5.43 -17.73 4.39
CA GLN A 193 6.28 -18.73 5.05
C GLN A 193 7.69 -18.21 5.30
N ALA A 194 8.27 -17.48 4.36
CA ALA A 194 9.58 -16.87 4.55
C ALA A 194 9.62 -15.93 5.77
N ILE A 195 8.55 -15.17 5.99
CA ILE A 195 8.43 -14.26 7.13
C ILE A 195 8.14 -15.02 8.43
N LEU A 196 7.18 -15.96 8.39
CA LEU A 196 6.76 -16.72 9.57
C LEU A 196 7.88 -17.60 10.15
N THR A 197 8.79 -18.07 9.30
CA THR A 197 9.93 -18.91 9.69
C THR A 197 11.19 -18.12 10.05
N ASP A 198 11.17 -16.80 9.90
CA ASP A 198 12.28 -15.94 10.35
C ASP A 198 12.37 -16.00 11.89
N PRO A 199 13.54 -16.30 12.47
CA PRO A 199 13.72 -16.33 13.93
C PRO A 199 13.30 -15.03 14.65
N ASP A 200 13.47 -13.88 13.98
CA ASP A 200 13.12 -12.58 14.52
C ASP A 200 11.61 -12.25 14.39
N TYR A 201 10.80 -13.15 13.80
CA TYR A 201 9.36 -12.92 13.68
C TYR A 201 8.61 -13.04 15.02
N HIS A 202 9.05 -13.90 15.91
CA HIS A 202 8.48 -14.12 17.26
C HIS A 202 6.95 -14.33 17.27
N GLY A 203 6.41 -15.06 16.28
CA GLY A 203 4.96 -15.27 16.18
C GLY A 203 4.15 -14.00 15.88
N GLY A 204 4.80 -12.95 15.33
CA GLY A 204 4.21 -11.64 15.06
C GLY A 204 4.41 -10.62 16.18
N ASP A 205 5.06 -10.99 17.28
CA ASP A 205 5.29 -10.11 18.44
C ASP A 205 6.70 -9.48 18.46
N PHE A 206 7.31 -9.33 17.27
CA PHE A 206 8.67 -8.81 17.08
C PHE A 206 8.86 -7.37 17.59
N TYR A 207 7.79 -6.57 17.67
CA TYR A 207 7.86 -5.23 18.27
C TYR A 207 8.28 -5.28 19.75
N ALA A 208 7.74 -6.23 20.52
CA ALA A 208 8.08 -6.40 21.93
C ALA A 208 9.54 -6.83 22.13
N HIS A 209 10.14 -7.44 21.12
CA HIS A 209 11.56 -7.85 21.12
C HIS A 209 12.52 -6.80 20.55
N GLY A 210 11.98 -5.69 19.99
CA GLY A 210 12.78 -4.63 19.37
C GLY A 210 13.54 -5.09 18.11
N VAL A 211 13.05 -6.12 17.44
CA VAL A 211 13.65 -6.71 16.23
C VAL A 211 12.69 -6.61 15.02
N VAL A 212 13.19 -6.98 13.86
CA VAL A 212 12.43 -7.03 12.62
C VAL A 212 12.83 -8.29 11.86
N PRO A 213 11.89 -9.09 11.35
CA PRO A 213 12.17 -10.33 10.60
C PRO A 213 12.74 -10.01 9.21
N LYS A 214 13.95 -9.42 9.18
CA LYS A 214 14.60 -8.87 7.97
C LYS A 214 14.87 -9.92 6.91
N ASN A 215 15.24 -11.14 7.30
CA ASN A 215 15.57 -12.20 6.36
C ASN A 215 14.31 -12.69 5.63
N GLY A 216 13.25 -12.94 6.37
CA GLY A 216 11.95 -13.32 5.81
C GLY A 216 11.39 -12.25 4.89
N LEU A 217 11.41 -10.99 5.34
CA LEU A 217 10.99 -9.84 4.54
C LEU A 217 11.78 -9.72 3.24
N ARG A 218 13.10 -9.90 3.30
CA ARG A 218 13.97 -9.86 2.12
C ARG A 218 13.59 -10.95 1.11
N VAL A 219 13.38 -12.19 1.56
CA VAL A 219 12.98 -13.29 0.68
C VAL A 219 11.61 -13.02 0.06
N ALA A 220 10.64 -12.57 0.84
CA ALA A 220 9.32 -12.19 0.35
C ALA A 220 9.40 -11.08 -0.71
N ARG A 221 10.27 -10.09 -0.50
CA ARG A 221 10.49 -9.00 -1.47
C ARG A 221 11.16 -9.50 -2.76
N MET A 222 12.14 -10.39 -2.66
CA MET A 222 12.79 -11.01 -3.82
C MET A 222 11.77 -11.77 -4.67
N LEU A 223 10.88 -12.54 -4.04
CA LEU A 223 9.80 -13.23 -4.74
C LEU A 223 8.88 -12.24 -5.46
N GLY A 224 8.50 -11.14 -4.80
CA GLY A 224 7.71 -10.09 -5.43
C GLY A 224 8.38 -9.54 -6.70
N HIS A 225 9.68 -9.29 -6.70
CA HIS A 225 10.38 -8.84 -7.90
C HIS A 225 10.35 -9.86 -9.03
N ILE A 226 10.54 -11.14 -8.73
CA ILE A 226 10.50 -12.22 -9.73
C ILE A 226 9.11 -12.34 -10.36
N THR A 227 8.05 -12.16 -9.56
CA THR A 227 6.66 -12.36 -10.02
C THR A 227 6.04 -11.13 -10.68
N TYR A 228 6.61 -9.92 -10.48
CA TYR A 228 6.09 -8.67 -11.03
C TYR A 228 6.70 -8.29 -12.38
N LEU A 229 7.86 -8.84 -12.72
CA LEU A 229 8.55 -8.56 -13.97
C LEU A 229 8.38 -9.72 -14.96
N SER A 230 8.31 -9.41 -16.24
CA SER A 230 8.48 -10.40 -17.29
C SER A 230 9.94 -10.87 -17.36
N ASP A 231 10.19 -12.02 -18.02
CA ASP A 231 11.55 -12.50 -18.25
C ASP A 231 12.38 -11.47 -19.03
N ASP A 232 11.80 -10.87 -20.06
CA ASP A 232 12.43 -9.82 -20.86
C ASP A 232 12.78 -8.58 -20.04
N ASP A 233 11.84 -8.09 -19.21
CA ASP A 233 12.08 -6.94 -18.32
C ASP A 233 13.13 -7.24 -17.27
N MET A 234 13.13 -8.47 -16.73
CA MET A 234 14.14 -8.95 -15.79
C MET A 234 15.52 -8.96 -16.45
N ALA A 235 15.62 -9.52 -17.66
CA ALA A 235 16.85 -9.56 -18.43
C ALA A 235 17.34 -8.15 -18.82
N ALA A 236 16.43 -7.27 -19.24
CA ALA A 236 16.78 -5.89 -19.60
C ALA A 236 17.24 -5.06 -18.39
N LYS A 237 16.65 -5.31 -17.21
CA LYS A 237 16.96 -4.54 -16.00
C LYS A 237 18.23 -5.00 -15.29
N PHE A 238 18.49 -6.29 -15.26
CA PHE A 238 19.58 -6.87 -14.48
C PHE A 238 20.68 -7.48 -15.34
N GLY A 239 20.37 -7.92 -16.55
CA GLY A 239 21.33 -8.54 -17.46
C GLY A 239 22.00 -9.79 -16.92
N ARG A 240 23.13 -10.13 -17.52
CA ARG A 240 24.04 -11.21 -17.09
C ARG A 240 25.48 -10.74 -17.00
N ASP A 241 25.68 -9.45 -16.84
CA ASP A 241 27.03 -8.89 -16.68
C ASP A 241 27.59 -9.26 -15.30
N LEU A 242 28.88 -9.57 -15.27
CA LEU A 242 29.57 -9.96 -14.04
C LEU A 242 29.89 -8.72 -13.20
N ARG A 243 29.50 -8.72 -11.94
CA ARG A 243 29.77 -7.62 -11.00
C ARG A 243 31.27 -7.38 -10.79
N SER A 244 32.07 -8.43 -10.76
CA SER A 244 33.51 -8.38 -10.51
C SER A 244 34.34 -8.53 -11.77
N GLY A 245 33.71 -8.68 -12.94
CA GLY A 245 34.39 -8.97 -14.21
C GLY A 245 34.99 -10.38 -14.31
N SER A 246 34.83 -11.22 -13.28
CA SER A 246 35.30 -12.61 -13.24
C SER A 246 34.34 -13.50 -12.49
N TYR A 247 34.26 -14.77 -12.90
CA TYR A 247 33.50 -15.79 -12.17
C TYR A 247 34.18 -16.15 -10.86
N GLN A 248 33.38 -16.20 -9.78
CA GLN A 248 33.84 -16.71 -8.49
C GLN A 248 33.03 -17.96 -8.10
N PHE A 249 33.74 -18.99 -7.63
CA PHE A 249 33.10 -20.22 -7.16
C PHE A 249 32.62 -20.02 -5.72
N GLY A 250 31.31 -20.00 -5.51
CA GLY A 250 30.68 -19.80 -4.20
C GLY A 250 29.16 -19.81 -4.28
N PHE A 251 28.51 -19.51 -3.16
CA PHE A 251 27.05 -19.38 -3.08
C PHE A 251 26.55 -17.95 -3.36
N GLY A 252 27.46 -17.02 -3.68
CA GLY A 252 27.12 -15.66 -4.05
C GLY A 252 26.58 -15.55 -5.48
N ILE A 253 25.91 -14.45 -5.79
CA ILE A 253 25.46 -14.12 -7.14
C ILE A 253 26.54 -13.26 -7.79
N ASP A 254 27.18 -13.80 -8.85
CA ASP A 254 28.27 -13.13 -9.59
C ASP A 254 27.75 -12.12 -10.63
N PHE A 255 26.45 -12.14 -10.92
CA PHE A 255 25.80 -11.24 -11.88
C PHE A 255 25.31 -9.97 -11.22
N GLU A 256 25.06 -8.93 -12.02
CA GLU A 256 24.47 -7.65 -11.55
C GLU A 256 23.01 -7.79 -11.06
N LEU A 257 22.56 -8.98 -10.74
CA LEU A 257 21.25 -9.23 -10.18
C LEU A 257 21.15 -8.62 -8.77
N SER A 258 20.89 -7.35 -8.71
CA SER A 258 20.82 -6.55 -7.48
C SER A 258 19.50 -6.76 -6.69
N LEU A 259 18.94 -7.99 -6.68
CA LEU A 259 17.77 -8.31 -5.84
C LEU A 259 18.05 -8.02 -4.36
N ILE A 260 19.30 -8.10 -3.92
CA ILE A 260 19.69 -7.81 -2.53
C ILE A 260 19.57 -6.30 -2.23
N HIS A 261 19.96 -5.43 -3.15
CA HIS A 261 19.88 -3.98 -2.95
C HIS A 261 18.44 -3.44 -3.07
N ILE A 262 17.60 -4.11 -3.85
CA ILE A 262 16.16 -3.79 -3.96
C ILE A 262 15.39 -4.31 -2.75
N SER A 263 15.90 -5.34 -2.08
CA SER A 263 15.23 -6.03 -0.98
C SER A 263 15.67 -5.57 0.41
N GLU A 264 16.59 -4.62 0.52
CA GLU A 264 16.81 -4.00 1.83
C GLU A 264 15.54 -3.28 2.24
N PRO A 265 14.95 -3.64 3.39
CA PRO A 265 13.79 -2.94 3.92
C PRO A 265 14.24 -1.55 4.38
N THR A 266 14.30 -0.62 3.43
CA THR A 266 14.66 0.78 3.70
C THR A 266 13.60 1.50 4.53
N ARG A 267 12.44 0.85 4.74
CA ARG A 267 11.41 1.30 5.69
C ARG A 267 10.78 0.09 6.37
N LEU A 268 10.87 0.05 7.68
CA LEU A 268 10.07 -0.79 8.57
C LEU A 268 8.59 -0.57 8.24
N GLY A 269 7.97 -1.45 7.49
CA GLY A 269 6.58 -1.29 7.22
C GLY A 269 6.06 -1.73 5.86
N MET A 270 6.71 -2.63 5.19
CA MET A 270 6.23 -3.13 3.90
C MET A 270 5.69 -4.57 4.01
N ILE A 271 4.81 -4.82 4.98
CA ILE A 271 3.98 -6.03 5.03
C ILE A 271 2.56 -5.61 5.34
#